data_8b977c8e426554a8fe9771643045392b
#
_entry.id   8b977c8e426554a8fe9771643045392b
#
_cell.length_a   1.000
_cell.length_b   1.000
_cell.length_c   1.000
_cell.angle_alpha   90.00
_cell.angle_beta   90.00
_cell.angle_gamma   90.00
#
_symmetry.space_group_name_H-M   'P 1'
#
loop_
_entity.id
_entity.type
_entity.pdbx_description
1 polymer ?
#
loop_
_entity_poly.entity_id
_entity_poly.type
_entity_poly.pdbx_seq_one_letter_code
_entity_poly.pdbx_strand_id
1 'polypeptide(L)'
;MCRRPRGVRRLTGLATAALMAATMSGCGSGDSTVAKTPQAATPHPTRTSAPPRATGAPASTSPSAPDPCAIDLAAPAIARAVSELPRDPRSRQPWNPEPLAGNYNECAQLSAVIVKANTNAESPNTRAVMFHLGKFIPQGVPDTFGFNGMDTSQCTGDTVALRYSGGIGLPSVVKFRWNGNGVELIGNTGG
;
A
#
# COMPACT_ATOMS: atom_id res chain seq x y z
N MET A 1 41.66 21.08 -31.47
CA MET A 1 42.94 20.48 -30.98
C MET A 1 42.93 20.55 -29.49
N CYS A 2 42.80 19.41 -28.79
CA CYS A 2 43.33 19.11 -27.46
C CYS A 2 42.71 17.80 -26.97
N ARG A 3 43.46 16.84 -27.06
CA ARG A 3 43.90 15.62 -26.39
C ARG A 3 42.99 15.04 -25.29
N ARG A 4 42.64 13.76 -25.48
CA ARG A 4 42.23 12.79 -24.46
C ARG A 4 43.42 12.38 -23.57
N PRO A 5 43.19 11.90 -22.36
CA PRO A 5 43.97 10.76 -21.86
C PRO A 5 43.10 9.52 -21.60
N ARG A 6 43.68 8.40 -22.03
CA ARG A 6 43.31 7.02 -21.67
C ARG A 6 43.79 6.73 -20.24
N GLY A 7 42.96 6.05 -19.47
CA GLY A 7 43.35 5.45 -18.19
C GLY A 7 42.62 4.15 -17.97
N VAL A 8 43.20 3.07 -18.45
CA VAL A 8 42.83 1.68 -18.13
C VAL A 8 43.46 1.33 -16.78
N ARG A 9 42.64 0.85 -15.83
CA ARG A 9 43.14 -0.02 -14.74
C ARG A 9 42.11 -1.13 -14.50
N ARG A 10 42.52 -2.32 -14.94
CA ARG A 10 41.99 -3.62 -14.52
C ARG A 10 42.55 -3.91 -13.12
N LEU A 11 41.71 -4.32 -12.20
CA LEU A 11 42.12 -5.07 -11.00
C LEU A 11 41.20 -6.24 -10.86
N THR A 12 41.77 -7.39 -11.11
CA THR A 12 41.37 -8.74 -10.77
C THR A 12 41.58 -8.97 -9.28
N GLY A 13 40.65 -9.60 -8.59
CA GLY A 13 40.78 -10.06 -7.20
C GLY A 13 39.66 -11.04 -6.90
N LEU A 14 39.98 -12.23 -7.00
CA LEU A 14 39.89 -13.52 -6.32
C LEU A 14 38.73 -13.73 -5.37
N ALA A 15 38.19 -14.93 -5.60
CA ALA A 15 37.22 -15.73 -4.89
C ALA A 15 37.55 -15.99 -3.42
N THR A 16 36.49 -16.09 -2.60
CA THR A 16 36.46 -17.04 -1.47
C THR A 16 35.03 -17.53 -1.26
N ALA A 17 34.88 -18.83 -1.45
CA ALA A 17 33.71 -19.61 -1.08
C ALA A 17 33.75 -19.88 0.44
N ALA A 18 32.63 -19.73 1.10
CA ALA A 18 32.39 -20.29 2.43
C ALA A 18 31.00 -20.92 2.46
N LEU A 19 30.97 -22.25 2.39
CA LEU A 19 29.85 -23.11 2.78
C LEU A 19 29.66 -23.02 4.29
N MET A 20 28.43 -22.76 4.76
CA MET A 20 27.98 -23.20 6.06
C MET A 20 26.55 -23.73 5.93
N ALA A 21 26.44 -25.04 6.07
CA ALA A 21 25.21 -25.76 6.31
C ALA A 21 24.88 -25.69 7.79
N ALA A 22 23.65 -25.36 8.14
CA ALA A 22 23.09 -25.62 9.46
C ALA A 22 21.63 -26.09 9.31
N THR A 23 21.48 -27.37 9.51
CA THR A 23 20.20 -28.08 9.71
C THR A 23 19.72 -27.85 11.12
N MET A 24 18.46 -27.44 11.29
CA MET A 24 17.73 -27.65 12.54
C MET A 24 16.29 -28.04 12.23
N SER A 25 16.04 -29.32 12.46
CA SER A 25 14.73 -29.92 12.58
C SER A 25 14.07 -29.47 13.88
N GLY A 26 12.79 -29.13 13.82
CA GLY A 26 11.96 -28.88 14.99
C GLY A 26 10.52 -29.28 14.67
N CYS A 27 10.18 -30.56 14.90
CA CYS A 27 8.80 -31.05 15.00
C CYS A 27 8.20 -30.55 16.33
N GLY A 28 7.02 -29.96 16.25
CA GLY A 28 6.18 -29.66 17.40
C GLY A 28 4.73 -29.94 17.04
N SER A 29 4.29 -31.20 17.20
CA SER A 29 2.88 -31.58 17.17
C SER A 29 2.24 -31.18 18.50
N GLY A 30 1.17 -30.42 18.45
CA GLY A 30 0.30 -30.13 19.56
C GLY A 30 -1.15 -30.38 19.16
N ASP A 31 -1.56 -31.63 19.31
CA ASP A 31 -2.95 -32.09 19.20
C ASP A 31 -3.65 -31.71 20.51
N SER A 32 -4.75 -31.00 20.44
CA SER A 32 -5.67 -30.81 21.57
C SER A 32 -7.11 -30.76 21.06
N THR A 33 -7.63 -31.94 20.87
CA THR A 33 -9.07 -32.20 20.76
C THR A 33 -9.71 -32.10 22.16
N VAL A 34 -10.60 -31.14 22.34
CA VAL A 34 -11.57 -31.16 23.45
C VAL A 34 -12.96 -31.23 22.85
N ALA A 35 -13.49 -32.41 22.80
CA ALA A 35 -14.92 -32.66 22.60
C ALA A 35 -15.70 -32.29 23.86
N LYS A 36 -16.70 -31.42 23.74
CA LYS A 36 -17.67 -31.16 24.80
C LYS A 36 -19.06 -31.56 24.33
N THR A 37 -19.54 -32.58 24.96
CA THR A 37 -20.86 -33.21 24.87
C THR A 37 -22.02 -32.23 25.07
N PRO A 38 -23.11 -32.34 24.31
CA PRO A 38 -24.32 -31.56 24.57
C PRO A 38 -25.15 -32.14 25.70
N GLN A 39 -25.47 -31.31 26.65
CA GLN A 39 -26.39 -31.66 27.75
C GLN A 39 -27.81 -31.24 27.40
N ALA A 40 -28.71 -32.21 27.44
CA ALA A 40 -30.15 -32.05 27.29
C ALA A 40 -30.71 -31.23 28.45
N ALA A 41 -31.55 -30.29 28.16
CA ALA A 41 -32.40 -29.60 29.10
C ALA A 41 -33.89 -29.75 28.77
N THR A 42 -34.60 -30.14 29.78
CA THR A 42 -36.00 -30.42 30.00
C THR A 42 -36.95 -29.25 29.69
N PRO A 43 -38.23 -29.51 29.35
CA PRO A 43 -39.19 -28.48 28.99
C PRO A 43 -40.00 -28.00 30.22
N HIS A 44 -40.40 -26.73 30.24
CA HIS A 44 -41.60 -26.25 30.92
C HIS A 44 -41.81 -24.73 30.73
N PRO A 45 -43.05 -24.22 30.98
CA PRO A 45 -44.35 -24.41 30.33
C PRO A 45 -44.89 -23.13 29.62
N THR A 46 -45.94 -23.40 28.87
CA THR A 46 -46.89 -22.49 28.20
C THR A 46 -47.32 -21.29 29.06
N ARG A 47 -47.19 -20.06 28.53
CA ARG A 47 -48.10 -18.93 28.87
C ARG A 47 -48.48 -18.13 27.65
N THR A 48 -49.74 -18.25 27.35
CA THR A 48 -50.79 -17.28 26.98
C THR A 48 -50.41 -16.18 25.98
N SER A 49 -51.09 -16.27 24.88
CA SER A 49 -51.25 -15.34 23.78
C SER A 49 -51.52 -13.89 24.20
N ALA A 50 -50.75 -12.98 23.66
CA ALA A 50 -51.10 -11.57 23.49
C ALA A 50 -51.23 -11.26 21.98
N PRO A 51 -52.12 -10.38 21.57
CA PRO A 51 -52.44 -10.15 20.14
C PRO A 51 -51.25 -9.50 19.41
N PRO A 52 -51.08 -9.76 18.11
CA PRO A 52 -49.97 -9.23 17.34
C PRO A 52 -50.11 -7.71 17.16
N ARG A 53 -49.22 -6.99 17.80
CA ARG A 53 -49.02 -5.56 17.53
C ARG A 53 -48.39 -5.44 16.15
N ALA A 54 -49.01 -4.66 15.29
CA ALA A 54 -48.56 -4.41 13.94
C ALA A 54 -47.05 -4.12 13.90
N THR A 55 -46.31 -5.01 13.25
CA THR A 55 -44.88 -4.85 12.95
C THR A 55 -44.78 -3.71 11.97
N GLY A 56 -44.18 -2.60 12.45
CA GLY A 56 -43.78 -1.52 11.56
C GLY A 56 -42.85 -2.10 10.50
N ALA A 57 -43.10 -1.79 9.25
CA ALA A 57 -42.25 -2.15 8.13
C ALA A 57 -40.79 -1.70 8.44
N PRO A 58 -39.77 -2.52 8.15
CA PRO A 58 -38.40 -2.08 8.27
C PRO A 58 -38.21 -0.85 7.38
N ALA A 59 -37.79 0.25 7.98
CA ALA A 59 -37.37 1.43 7.25
C ALA A 59 -36.30 1.01 6.27
N SER A 60 -36.56 1.10 4.97
CA SER A 60 -35.56 0.92 3.94
C SER A 60 -34.52 2.01 4.13
N THR A 61 -33.40 1.68 4.73
CA THR A 61 -32.22 2.52 4.74
C THR A 61 -31.71 2.60 3.31
N SER A 62 -32.04 3.67 2.60
CA SER A 62 -31.37 4.00 1.34
C SER A 62 -29.88 4.01 1.58
N PRO A 63 -29.06 3.35 0.75
CA PRO A 63 -27.61 3.43 0.87
C PRO A 63 -27.20 4.91 0.81
N SER A 64 -26.55 5.38 1.86
CA SER A 64 -25.95 6.72 1.89
C SER A 64 -24.93 6.80 0.76
N ALA A 65 -24.89 7.93 0.04
CA ALA A 65 -23.86 8.15 -0.96
C ALA A 65 -22.45 8.00 -0.32
N PRO A 66 -21.48 7.42 -1.02
CA PRO A 66 -20.10 7.30 -0.50
C PRO A 66 -19.56 8.66 -0.08
N ASP A 67 -18.89 8.71 1.06
CA ASP A 67 -18.21 9.92 1.52
C ASP A 67 -16.97 10.20 0.64
N PRO A 68 -16.92 11.30 -0.13
CA PRO A 68 -15.79 11.60 -1.00
C PRO A 68 -14.50 11.88 -0.24
N CYS A 69 -14.58 12.16 1.06
CA CYS A 69 -13.41 12.38 1.92
C CYS A 69 -12.91 11.09 2.58
N ALA A 70 -13.64 9.99 2.46
CA ALA A 70 -13.16 8.68 2.88
C ALA A 70 -12.03 8.20 1.96
N ILE A 71 -11.11 7.40 2.52
CA ILE A 71 -10.06 6.75 1.71
C ILE A 71 -10.72 5.70 0.83
N ASP A 72 -10.57 5.83 -0.49
CA ASP A 72 -11.07 4.88 -1.48
C ASP A 72 -9.94 4.43 -2.43
N LEU A 73 -9.36 3.28 -2.14
CA LEU A 73 -8.31 2.69 -3.00
C LEU A 73 -8.87 1.97 -4.23
N ALA A 74 -10.19 1.83 -4.34
CA ALA A 74 -10.86 1.27 -5.50
C ALA A 74 -11.39 2.36 -6.47
N ALA A 75 -11.15 3.64 -6.17
CA ALA A 75 -11.65 4.75 -6.96
C ALA A 75 -11.23 4.63 -8.44
N PRO A 76 -12.16 4.78 -9.41
CA PRO A 76 -11.86 4.71 -10.84
C PRO A 76 -10.82 5.74 -11.30
N ALA A 77 -10.68 6.84 -10.57
CA ALA A 77 -9.68 7.87 -10.82
C ALA A 77 -8.25 7.32 -10.71
N ILE A 78 -8.01 6.36 -9.82
CA ILE A 78 -6.69 5.72 -9.65
C ILE A 78 -6.33 4.93 -10.91
N ALA A 79 -7.21 4.04 -11.37
CA ALA A 79 -6.95 3.24 -12.56
C ALA A 79 -6.70 4.11 -13.81
N ARG A 80 -7.45 5.21 -13.93
CA ARG A 80 -7.27 6.20 -15.00
C ARG A 80 -5.90 6.86 -14.93
N ALA A 81 -5.52 7.37 -13.76
CA ALA A 81 -4.21 7.99 -13.54
C ALA A 81 -3.06 7.01 -13.83
N VAL A 82 -3.18 5.76 -13.38
CA VAL A 82 -2.16 4.74 -13.61
C VAL A 82 -2.01 4.42 -15.10
N SER A 83 -3.08 4.44 -15.88
CA SER A 83 -3.04 4.22 -17.33
C SER A 83 -2.33 5.34 -18.10
N GLU A 84 -2.27 6.55 -17.54
CA GLU A 84 -1.56 7.71 -18.11
C GLU A 84 -0.06 7.71 -17.79
N LEU A 85 0.40 6.86 -16.87
CA LEU A 85 1.80 6.79 -16.51
C LEU A 85 2.67 6.24 -17.65
N PRO A 86 3.87 6.78 -17.85
CA PRO A 86 4.88 6.14 -18.66
C PRO A 86 5.15 4.73 -18.15
N ARG A 87 5.48 3.81 -19.07
CA ARG A 87 5.83 2.43 -18.68
C ARG A 87 6.99 2.41 -17.68
N ASP A 88 7.03 1.41 -16.84
CA ASP A 88 8.15 1.21 -15.91
C ASP A 88 9.50 1.19 -16.66
N PRO A 89 10.47 2.03 -16.28
CA PRO A 89 11.75 2.13 -16.99
C PRO A 89 12.61 0.85 -16.90
N ARG A 90 12.42 0.03 -15.86
CA ARG A 90 13.16 -1.23 -15.67
C ARG A 90 12.59 -2.37 -16.51
N SER A 91 11.30 -2.65 -16.36
CA SER A 91 10.66 -3.81 -16.98
C SER A 91 10.01 -3.50 -18.33
N ARG A 92 9.82 -2.22 -18.67
CA ARG A 92 9.04 -1.74 -19.83
C ARG A 92 7.57 -2.16 -19.78
N GLN A 93 7.11 -2.71 -18.67
CA GLN A 93 5.72 -3.12 -18.47
C GLN A 93 4.85 -1.94 -18.02
N PRO A 94 3.53 -1.99 -18.24
CA PRO A 94 2.60 -1.04 -17.65
C PRO A 94 2.57 -1.22 -16.12
N TRP A 95 2.01 -0.23 -15.43
CA TRP A 95 1.76 -0.31 -14.00
C TRP A 95 0.46 -1.08 -13.71
N ASN A 96 0.43 -1.82 -12.60
CA ASN A 96 -0.79 -2.45 -12.12
C ASN A 96 -1.70 -1.36 -11.51
N PRO A 97 -2.96 -1.22 -11.95
CA PRO A 97 -3.87 -0.21 -11.40
C PRO A 97 -4.33 -0.48 -9.97
N GLU A 98 -4.10 -1.68 -9.46
CA GLU A 98 -4.43 -2.05 -8.08
C GLU A 98 -3.35 -1.54 -7.13
N PRO A 99 -3.67 -0.60 -6.20
CA PRO A 99 -2.69 -0.05 -5.28
C PRO A 99 -2.21 -1.08 -4.24
N LEU A 100 -0.93 -1.01 -3.92
CA LEU A 100 -0.34 -1.73 -2.78
C LEU A 100 -0.67 -1.05 -1.44
N ALA A 101 -0.73 0.27 -1.46
CA ALA A 101 -1.05 1.13 -0.32
C ALA A 101 -1.45 2.51 -0.82
N GLY A 102 -2.10 3.30 0.04
CA GLY A 102 -2.46 4.68 -0.31
C GLY A 102 -3.38 5.32 0.70
N ASN A 103 -3.63 6.62 0.49
CA ASN A 103 -4.60 7.42 1.23
C ASN A 103 -5.46 8.27 0.29
N TYR A 104 -5.70 7.78 -0.93
CA TYR A 104 -6.50 8.51 -1.91
C TYR A 104 -7.87 8.87 -1.35
N ASN A 105 -8.22 10.14 -1.45
CA ASN A 105 -9.55 10.70 -1.23
C ASN A 105 -9.70 12.00 -2.01
N GLU A 106 -10.94 12.44 -2.22
CA GLU A 106 -11.22 13.61 -3.06
C GLU A 106 -11.11 14.95 -2.34
N CYS A 107 -10.93 14.94 -1.01
CA CYS A 107 -10.89 16.17 -0.19
C CYS A 107 -9.47 16.60 0.19
N ALA A 108 -8.50 15.69 0.16
CA ALA A 108 -7.14 15.99 0.54
C ALA A 108 -6.45 16.86 -0.51
N GLN A 109 -5.72 17.88 -0.05
CA GLN A 109 -4.87 18.67 -0.94
C GLN A 109 -3.72 17.85 -1.54
N LEU A 110 -3.25 16.84 -0.80
CA LEU A 110 -2.33 15.85 -1.32
C LEU A 110 -2.71 14.46 -0.83
N SER A 111 -2.92 13.56 -1.75
CA SER A 111 -3.05 12.13 -1.48
C SER A 111 -2.19 11.33 -2.45
N ALA A 112 -1.89 10.09 -2.10
CA ALA A 112 -1.05 9.23 -2.93
C ALA A 112 -1.51 7.78 -2.88
N VAL A 113 -1.20 7.04 -3.95
CA VAL A 113 -1.27 5.58 -3.99
C VAL A 113 0.05 5.02 -4.49
N ILE A 114 0.45 3.87 -3.99
CA ILE A 114 1.65 3.15 -4.42
C ILE A 114 1.23 2.01 -5.31
N VAL A 115 1.75 1.98 -6.53
CA VAL A 115 1.50 0.93 -7.52
C VAL A 115 2.79 0.20 -7.85
N LYS A 116 2.67 -1.03 -8.34
CA LYS A 116 3.80 -1.86 -8.79
C LYS A 116 3.77 -2.04 -10.30
N ALA A 117 4.93 -2.26 -10.90
CA ALA A 117 5.01 -2.67 -12.30
C ALA A 117 4.31 -4.02 -12.50
N ASN A 118 3.55 -4.16 -13.58
CA ASN A 118 2.82 -5.38 -13.91
C ASN A 118 3.78 -6.42 -14.51
N THR A 119 4.51 -7.09 -13.65
CA THR A 119 5.54 -8.08 -13.99
C THR A 119 5.54 -9.22 -12.99
N ASN A 120 6.03 -10.40 -13.40
CA ASN A 120 6.20 -11.57 -12.55
C ASN A 120 7.53 -11.60 -11.78
N ALA A 121 8.28 -10.49 -11.77
CA ALA A 121 9.51 -10.39 -10.98
C ALA A 121 9.21 -10.49 -9.48
N GLU A 122 10.09 -11.13 -8.70
CA GLU A 122 9.97 -11.21 -7.25
C GLU A 122 9.96 -9.82 -6.58
N SER A 123 10.72 -8.88 -7.14
CA SER A 123 10.82 -7.51 -6.68
C SER A 123 10.46 -6.54 -7.81
N PRO A 124 9.17 -6.36 -8.10
CA PRO A 124 8.73 -5.42 -9.11
C PRO A 124 9.06 -3.99 -8.68
N ASN A 125 9.37 -3.14 -9.65
CA ASN A 125 9.52 -1.72 -9.37
C ASN A 125 8.20 -1.14 -8.86
N THR A 126 8.28 -0.18 -7.96
CA THR A 126 7.11 0.52 -7.39
C THR A 126 7.19 2.01 -7.68
N ARG A 127 6.05 2.66 -7.69
CA ARG A 127 5.93 4.10 -7.88
C ARG A 127 4.75 4.65 -7.08
N ALA A 128 4.94 5.80 -6.44
CA ALA A 128 3.82 6.54 -5.89
C ALA A 128 3.22 7.47 -6.97
N VAL A 129 1.90 7.47 -7.04
CA VAL A 129 1.07 8.32 -7.90
C VAL A 129 0.35 9.31 -7.02
N MET A 130 0.49 10.60 -7.29
CA MET A 130 -0.01 11.65 -6.42
C MET A 130 -1.23 12.36 -7.01
N PHE A 131 -2.11 12.79 -6.11
CA PHE A 131 -3.38 13.44 -6.45
C PHE A 131 -3.57 14.70 -5.61
N HIS A 132 -4.14 15.73 -6.24
CA HIS A 132 -4.59 16.94 -5.60
C HIS A 132 -6.12 17.02 -5.71
N LEU A 133 -6.83 17.03 -4.57
CA LEU A 133 -8.30 17.05 -4.53
C LEU A 133 -8.91 16.01 -5.48
N GLY A 134 -8.44 14.75 -5.38
CA GLY A 134 -8.88 13.63 -6.20
C GLY A 134 -8.38 13.64 -7.65
N LYS A 135 -7.68 14.68 -8.11
CA LYS A 135 -7.17 14.80 -9.48
C LYS A 135 -5.71 14.37 -9.57
N PHE A 136 -5.39 13.56 -10.57
CA PHE A 136 -4.01 13.13 -10.84
C PHE A 136 -3.09 14.31 -11.12
N ILE A 137 -1.86 14.27 -10.56
CA ILE A 137 -0.80 15.26 -10.79
C ILE A 137 0.23 14.62 -11.75
N PRO A 138 0.17 14.90 -13.07
CA PRO A 138 1.03 14.25 -14.05
C PRO A 138 2.47 14.77 -14.07
N GLN A 139 2.69 16.01 -13.58
CA GLN A 139 3.96 16.72 -13.63
C GLN A 139 4.21 17.50 -12.34
N GLY A 140 5.48 17.91 -12.12
CA GLY A 140 5.83 18.70 -10.94
C GLY A 140 5.86 17.89 -9.64
N VAL A 141 5.93 16.57 -9.74
CA VAL A 141 6.12 15.66 -8.61
C VAL A 141 7.57 15.22 -8.60
N PRO A 142 8.29 15.31 -7.47
CA PRO A 142 9.62 14.74 -7.33
C PRO A 142 9.65 13.24 -7.64
N ASP A 143 10.83 12.64 -7.76
CA ASP A 143 10.95 11.20 -8.02
C ASP A 143 10.25 10.38 -6.92
N THR A 144 9.36 9.48 -7.35
CA THR A 144 8.49 8.68 -6.49
C THR A 144 8.66 7.17 -6.69
N PHE A 145 9.77 6.75 -7.28
CA PHE A 145 10.08 5.33 -7.45
C PHE A 145 10.62 4.68 -6.16
N GLY A 146 10.35 3.39 -6.01
CA GLY A 146 10.93 2.55 -4.95
C GLY A 146 10.18 2.59 -3.62
N PHE A 147 9.16 3.41 -3.46
CA PHE A 147 8.36 3.39 -2.23
C PHE A 147 7.49 2.13 -2.18
N ASN A 148 7.44 1.49 -1.02
CA ASN A 148 6.72 0.23 -0.79
C ASN A 148 5.67 0.30 0.32
N GLY A 149 5.47 1.45 0.92
CA GLY A 149 4.48 1.66 1.96
C GLY A 149 4.23 3.14 2.25
N MET A 150 3.28 3.38 3.13
CA MET A 150 2.91 4.70 3.61
C MET A 150 2.93 4.72 5.14
N ASP A 151 3.39 5.82 5.72
CA ASP A 151 3.25 6.08 7.15
C ASP A 151 2.07 7.01 7.38
N THR A 152 0.91 6.41 7.58
CA THR A 152 -0.35 7.15 7.75
C THR A 152 -0.36 8.05 8.97
N SER A 153 0.44 7.73 10.00
CA SER A 153 0.53 8.56 11.22
C SER A 153 1.20 9.91 10.97
N GLN A 154 1.97 10.01 9.88
CA GLN A 154 2.66 11.23 9.47
C GLN A 154 2.03 11.91 8.24
N CYS A 155 0.90 11.39 7.75
CA CYS A 155 0.11 12.03 6.69
C CYS A 155 -0.86 13.06 7.26
N THR A 156 -1.10 14.12 6.49
CA THR A 156 -2.11 15.16 6.78
C THR A 156 -2.94 15.41 5.52
N GLY A 157 -3.84 16.40 5.55
CA GLY A 157 -4.63 16.77 4.38
C GLY A 157 -3.82 17.34 3.21
N ASP A 158 -2.59 17.81 3.46
CA ASP A 158 -1.68 18.41 2.48
C ASP A 158 -0.35 17.66 2.34
N THR A 159 -0.09 16.67 3.19
CA THR A 159 1.20 15.98 3.30
C THR A 159 1.02 14.47 3.23
N VAL A 160 1.84 13.80 2.44
CA VAL A 160 1.97 12.34 2.42
C VAL A 160 3.36 11.91 2.86
N ALA A 161 3.42 10.85 3.67
CA ALA A 161 4.65 10.25 4.17
C ALA A 161 4.81 8.85 3.57
N LEU A 162 5.78 8.68 2.69
CA LEU A 162 6.04 7.43 1.97
C LEU A 162 7.22 6.70 2.59
N ARG A 163 7.07 5.39 2.77
CA ARG A 163 8.12 4.52 3.30
C ARG A 163 8.90 3.88 2.16
N TYR A 164 10.21 3.93 2.33
CA TYR A 164 11.16 3.20 1.52
C TYR A 164 11.87 2.19 2.41
N SER A 165 11.81 0.92 2.05
CA SER A 165 12.60 -0.13 2.70
C SER A 165 13.30 -0.93 1.61
N GLY A 166 14.59 -0.69 1.46
CA GLY A 166 15.43 -1.34 0.47
C GLY A 166 16.71 -1.86 1.10
N GLY A 167 17.04 -3.12 0.85
CA GLY A 167 18.27 -3.75 1.33
C GLY A 167 18.32 -3.97 2.85
N ILE A 168 19.51 -3.86 3.41
CA ILE A 168 19.82 -4.09 4.84
C ILE A 168 19.70 -2.81 5.69
N GLY A 169 19.18 -1.71 5.11
CA GLY A 169 18.98 -0.45 5.82
C GLY A 169 17.70 -0.40 6.64
N LEU A 170 17.65 0.53 7.60
CA LEU A 170 16.43 0.86 8.31
C LEU A 170 15.42 1.50 7.36
N PRO A 171 14.11 1.30 7.57
CA PRO A 171 13.10 1.94 6.74
C PRO A 171 13.19 3.46 6.86
N SER A 172 13.23 4.13 5.73
CA SER A 172 13.22 5.59 5.66
C SER A 172 11.82 6.10 5.35
N VAL A 173 11.47 7.26 5.88
CA VAL A 173 10.23 7.97 5.57
C VAL A 173 10.55 9.26 4.83
N VAL A 174 9.97 9.42 3.66
CA VAL A 174 10.10 10.61 2.83
C VAL A 174 8.76 11.34 2.81
N LYS A 175 8.76 12.64 3.12
CA LYS A 175 7.55 13.46 3.18
C LYS A 175 7.47 14.39 1.99
N PHE A 176 6.30 14.41 1.41
CA PHE A 176 5.92 15.29 0.31
C PHE A 176 4.74 16.15 0.75
N ARG A 177 4.73 17.42 0.36
CA ARG A 177 3.66 18.36 0.68
C ARG A 177 3.19 19.10 -0.56
N TRP A 178 1.91 19.42 -0.60
CA TRP A 178 1.34 20.36 -1.55
C TRP A 178 1.61 21.80 -1.08
N ASN A 179 2.31 22.58 -1.90
CA ASN A 179 2.68 23.96 -1.56
C ASN A 179 1.77 25.06 -2.19
N GLY A 180 0.64 24.64 -2.77
CA GLY A 180 -0.28 25.52 -3.48
C GLY A 180 -0.13 25.49 -5.01
N ASN A 181 1.04 25.13 -5.52
CA ASN A 181 1.33 25.07 -6.98
C ASN A 181 1.81 23.71 -7.45
N GLY A 182 2.31 22.87 -6.56
CA GLY A 182 2.88 21.57 -6.88
C GLY A 182 3.28 20.81 -5.64
N VAL A 183 3.95 19.68 -5.86
CA VAL A 183 4.44 18.80 -4.79
C VAL A 183 5.89 19.09 -4.50
N GLU A 184 6.21 19.35 -3.25
CA GLU A 184 7.58 19.55 -2.77
C GLU A 184 7.99 18.44 -1.80
N LEU A 185 9.27 18.11 -1.78
CA LEU A 185 9.86 17.22 -0.79
C LEU A 185 10.26 18.05 0.43
N ILE A 186 9.68 17.74 1.60
CA ILE A 186 9.88 18.52 2.83
C ILE A 186 10.71 17.80 3.89
N GLY A 187 10.95 16.51 3.75
CA GLY A 187 11.75 15.78 4.72
C GLY A 187 12.09 14.36 4.27
N ASN A 188 13.25 13.90 4.72
CA ASN A 188 13.69 12.52 4.61
C ASN A 188 14.26 12.14 5.97
N THR A 189 13.52 11.34 6.73
CA THR A 189 14.00 10.78 7.99
C THR A 189 14.53 9.38 7.70
N GLY A 190 15.84 9.27 7.50
CA GLY A 190 16.53 8.00 7.64
C GLY A 190 16.51 7.58 9.11
N GLY A 191 16.05 6.37 9.38
CA GLY A 191 16.17 5.77 10.69
C GLY A 191 17.61 5.36 11.00
#